data_88f4f30006ad83e2ed53e7cd70376bb3
#
_entry.id   88f4f30006ad83e2ed53e7cd70376bb3
#
_cell.length_a   1.000
_cell.length_b   1.000
_cell.length_c   1.000
_cell.angle_alpha   90.00
_cell.angle_beta   90.00
_cell.angle_gamma   90.00
#
_symmetry.space_group_name_H-M   'P 1'
#
loop_
_entity.id
_entity.type
_entity.pdbx_description
1 polymer ?
#
loop_
_entity_poly.entity_id
_entity_poly.type
_entity_poly.pdbx_seq_one_letter_code
_entity_poly.pdbx_strand_id
1 'polypeptide(L)'
;MQSNATQLTTIALFCKSAELGSFSSAAQAMGLTPAAVSRGVGRLEDRLGVKLFRRTTRSMQLTDDGRTYFEECRTAIAQIDDAEKNITGQHGKPRGLLRISAPSTYAHYRLLPRMAEFKSRFPLIELDINIANRNIDFVEEGYDVAIRLGTPPDSRLVARKLEDARLGVYAAPAYLKKQGTPQSLDELKNRRVHTLLAFVLPSTGKLLPWIFMEGSKPIELTPTSHVRVLDDPLGCAVLAASAVGLAQTYSWIADSYGKNLVEVLKPFAGCTRPFYLLYPQNRHLSATVRALVDFLAPPG
;
A
#
# COMPACT_ATOMS: atom_id res chain seq x y z
N MET A 1 -4.39 -0.04 41.01
CA MET A 1 -4.44 -1.22 40.14
C MET A 1 -5.83 -1.61 39.63
N GLN A 2 -6.92 -1.43 40.38
CA GLN A 2 -8.30 -1.70 39.88
C GLN A 2 -8.76 -0.78 38.75
N SER A 3 -8.21 0.44 38.62
CA SER A 3 -8.53 1.38 37.53
C SER A 3 -8.15 0.89 36.13
N ASN A 4 -6.99 0.24 35.96
CA ASN A 4 -6.48 -0.17 34.65
C ASN A 4 -7.25 -1.37 34.06
N ALA A 5 -7.67 -2.35 34.86
CA ALA A 5 -8.45 -3.48 34.37
C ALA A 5 -9.83 -3.05 33.85
N THR A 6 -10.50 -2.14 34.58
CA THR A 6 -11.77 -1.55 34.13
C THR A 6 -11.58 -0.73 32.84
N GLN A 7 -10.45 -0.07 32.70
CA GLN A 7 -10.13 0.73 31.51
C GLN A 7 -9.96 -0.16 30.27
N LEU A 8 -9.16 -1.21 30.34
CA LEU A 8 -8.97 -2.15 29.23
C LEU A 8 -10.29 -2.81 28.82
N THR A 9 -11.13 -3.17 29.80
CA THR A 9 -12.45 -3.73 29.51
C THR A 9 -13.33 -2.74 28.73
N THR A 10 -13.38 -1.46 29.11
CA THR A 10 -14.20 -0.48 28.39
C THR A 10 -13.67 -0.20 26.98
N ILE A 11 -12.35 -0.23 26.77
CA ILE A 11 -11.73 -0.12 25.45
C ILE A 11 -12.09 -1.34 24.59
N ALA A 12 -12.01 -2.55 25.13
CA ALA A 12 -12.39 -3.76 24.41
C ALA A 12 -13.87 -3.76 23.98
N LEU A 13 -14.77 -3.28 24.86
CA LEU A 13 -16.19 -3.10 24.53
C LEU A 13 -16.40 -2.11 23.40
N PHE A 14 -15.68 -0.99 23.42
CA PHE A 14 -15.73 0.01 22.37
C PHE A 14 -15.23 -0.56 21.02
N CYS A 15 -14.04 -1.17 21.02
CA CYS A 15 -13.45 -1.76 19.80
C CYS A 15 -14.39 -2.83 19.21
N LYS A 16 -14.93 -3.72 20.03
CA LYS A 16 -15.87 -4.76 19.55
C LYS A 16 -17.16 -4.18 18.99
N SER A 17 -17.65 -3.09 19.57
CA SER A 17 -18.83 -2.38 19.07
C SER A 17 -18.56 -1.69 17.74
N ALA A 18 -17.36 -1.13 17.55
CA ALA A 18 -16.94 -0.49 16.31
C ALA A 18 -16.78 -1.53 15.18
N GLU A 19 -16.14 -2.68 15.46
CA GLU A 19 -15.98 -3.78 14.50
C GLU A 19 -17.31 -4.30 13.96
N LEU A 20 -18.29 -4.52 14.87
CA LEU A 20 -19.56 -5.14 14.52
C LEU A 20 -20.66 -4.13 14.18
N GLY A 21 -20.39 -2.83 14.26
CA GLY A 21 -21.35 -1.76 13.97
C GLY A 21 -22.62 -1.77 14.86
N SER A 22 -22.60 -2.52 15.99
CA SER A 22 -23.79 -2.75 16.83
C SER A 22 -23.41 -3.12 18.26
N PHE A 23 -24.03 -2.46 19.25
CA PHE A 23 -23.90 -2.86 20.64
C PHE A 23 -24.52 -4.21 20.95
N SER A 24 -25.59 -4.58 20.26
CA SER A 24 -26.24 -5.89 20.44
C SER A 24 -25.35 -7.01 19.93
N SER A 25 -24.75 -6.85 18.75
CA SER A 25 -23.81 -7.83 18.20
C SER A 25 -22.54 -7.95 19.03
N ALA A 26 -22.01 -6.82 19.53
CA ALA A 26 -20.84 -6.81 20.42
C ALA A 26 -21.17 -7.52 21.77
N ALA A 27 -22.34 -7.26 22.32
CA ALA A 27 -22.81 -7.92 23.56
C ALA A 27 -22.90 -9.44 23.38
N GLN A 28 -23.50 -9.90 22.31
CA GLN A 28 -23.60 -11.33 22.00
C GLN A 28 -22.21 -11.96 21.84
N ALA A 29 -21.29 -11.31 21.10
CA ALA A 29 -19.93 -11.80 20.89
C ALA A 29 -19.09 -11.88 22.18
N MET A 30 -19.40 -11.02 23.18
CA MET A 30 -18.66 -10.93 24.44
C MET A 30 -19.37 -11.57 25.62
N GLY A 31 -20.51 -12.21 25.42
CA GLY A 31 -21.30 -12.83 26.50
C GLY A 31 -21.90 -11.84 27.49
N LEU A 32 -22.24 -10.64 27.04
CA LEU A 32 -22.75 -9.54 27.85
C LEU A 32 -24.15 -9.11 27.42
N THR A 33 -24.77 -8.19 28.19
CA THR A 33 -26.00 -7.55 27.76
C THR A 33 -25.74 -6.27 26.95
N PRO A 34 -26.60 -5.90 25.98
CA PRO A 34 -26.44 -4.65 25.22
C PRO A 34 -26.38 -3.41 26.11
N ALA A 35 -27.13 -3.41 27.22
CA ALA A 35 -27.09 -2.34 28.21
C ALA A 35 -25.72 -2.25 28.91
N ALA A 36 -25.06 -3.37 29.21
CA ALA A 36 -23.73 -3.38 29.81
C ALA A 36 -22.67 -2.82 28.84
N VAL A 37 -22.71 -3.21 27.58
CA VAL A 37 -21.83 -2.68 26.52
C VAL A 37 -22.04 -1.18 26.35
N SER A 38 -23.29 -0.73 26.19
CA SER A 38 -23.60 0.69 26.03
C SER A 38 -23.14 1.54 27.23
N ARG A 39 -23.34 1.06 28.48
CA ARG A 39 -22.83 1.74 29.66
C ARG A 39 -21.30 1.73 29.73
N GLY A 40 -20.65 0.65 29.31
CA GLY A 40 -19.19 0.57 29.25
C GLY A 40 -18.59 1.58 28.27
N VAL A 41 -19.16 1.68 27.09
CA VAL A 41 -18.76 2.68 26.08
C VAL A 41 -19.07 4.10 26.56
N GLY A 42 -20.23 4.33 27.18
CA GLY A 42 -20.56 5.64 27.78
C GLY A 42 -19.52 6.09 28.80
N ARG A 43 -19.12 5.22 29.74
CA ARG A 43 -18.03 5.54 30.70
C ARG A 43 -16.70 5.85 30.01
N LEU A 44 -16.40 5.21 28.87
CA LEU A 44 -15.21 5.53 28.09
C LEU A 44 -15.31 6.92 27.47
N GLU A 45 -16.43 7.25 26.83
CA GLU A 45 -16.71 8.58 26.26
C GLU A 45 -16.65 9.69 27.35
N ASP A 46 -17.26 9.44 28.51
CA ASP A 46 -17.24 10.39 29.62
C ASP A 46 -15.82 10.63 30.15
N ARG A 47 -15.01 9.58 30.24
CA ARG A 47 -13.60 9.67 30.66
C ARG A 47 -12.74 10.44 29.66
N LEU A 48 -12.99 10.25 28.34
CA LEU A 48 -12.24 10.91 27.28
C LEU A 48 -12.75 12.34 27.01
N GLY A 49 -13.95 12.66 27.45
CA GLY A 49 -14.59 13.96 27.21
C GLY A 49 -15.09 14.15 25.78
N VAL A 50 -15.12 13.08 24.99
CA VAL A 50 -15.53 13.13 23.59
C VAL A 50 -16.51 12.00 23.26
N LYS A 51 -17.37 12.20 22.27
CA LYS A 51 -18.24 11.14 21.74
C LYS A 51 -17.51 10.35 20.66
N LEU A 52 -17.47 9.02 20.86
CA LEU A 52 -16.81 8.09 19.93
C LEU A 52 -17.79 7.53 18.89
N PHE A 53 -19.11 7.52 19.20
CA PHE A 53 -20.16 7.11 18.28
C PHE A 53 -21.17 8.22 18.04
N ARG A 54 -21.57 8.38 16.76
CA ARG A 54 -22.80 9.05 16.37
C ARG A 54 -23.92 8.01 16.37
N ARG A 55 -24.92 8.21 17.21
CA ARG A 55 -26.06 7.30 17.36
C ARG A 55 -27.29 7.90 16.69
N THR A 56 -27.85 7.20 15.73
CA THR A 56 -29.21 7.45 15.22
C THR A 56 -30.08 6.24 15.53
N THR A 57 -31.39 6.39 15.42
CA THR A 57 -32.32 5.27 15.63
C THR A 57 -32.16 4.13 14.64
N ARG A 58 -31.40 4.34 13.54
CA ARG A 58 -31.22 3.36 12.47
C ARG A 58 -29.76 2.94 12.24
N SER A 59 -28.78 3.66 12.78
CA SER A 59 -27.35 3.36 12.55
C SER A 59 -26.47 3.81 13.69
N MET A 60 -25.38 3.09 13.91
CA MET A 60 -24.29 3.45 14.79
C MET A 60 -23.02 3.63 13.93
N GLN A 61 -22.42 4.80 13.97
CA GLN A 61 -21.22 5.11 13.21
C GLN A 61 -20.19 5.77 14.12
N LEU A 62 -18.91 5.52 13.86
CA LEU A 62 -17.83 6.23 14.55
C LEU A 62 -17.84 7.72 14.20
N THR A 63 -17.54 8.56 15.19
CA THR A 63 -17.12 9.94 14.97
C THR A 63 -15.69 9.96 14.41
N ASP A 64 -15.17 11.12 14.04
CA ASP A 64 -13.77 11.24 13.60
C ASP A 64 -12.82 10.90 14.75
N ASP A 65 -13.08 11.42 15.98
CA ASP A 65 -12.35 11.03 17.19
C ASP A 65 -12.50 9.53 17.49
N GLY A 66 -13.71 8.99 17.30
CA GLY A 66 -13.98 7.56 17.47
C GLY A 66 -13.18 6.70 16.49
N ARG A 67 -13.04 7.13 15.26
CA ARG A 67 -12.25 6.41 14.23
C ARG A 67 -10.77 6.40 14.60
N THR A 68 -10.21 7.56 14.91
CA THR A 68 -8.81 7.69 15.35
C THR A 68 -8.54 6.83 16.59
N TYR A 69 -9.39 6.94 17.61
CA TYR A 69 -9.22 6.18 18.84
C TYR A 69 -9.40 4.66 18.64
N PHE A 70 -10.29 4.23 17.71
CA PHE A 70 -10.48 2.82 17.37
C PHE A 70 -9.24 2.21 16.77
N GLU A 71 -8.59 2.87 15.81
CA GLU A 71 -7.38 2.35 15.14
C GLU A 71 -6.23 2.20 16.14
N GLU A 72 -6.03 3.18 17.01
CA GLU A 72 -4.99 3.13 18.05
C GLU A 72 -5.26 1.99 19.06
N CYS A 73 -6.48 1.89 19.57
CA CYS A 73 -6.85 0.85 20.53
C CYS A 73 -6.79 -0.55 19.94
N ARG A 74 -7.21 -0.73 18.70
CA ARG A 74 -7.14 -2.01 17.98
C ARG A 74 -5.70 -2.50 17.88
N THR A 75 -4.79 -1.60 17.52
CA THR A 75 -3.35 -1.90 17.46
C THR A 75 -2.79 -2.29 18.83
N ALA A 76 -3.14 -1.54 19.87
CA ALA A 76 -2.69 -1.82 21.24
C ALA A 76 -3.21 -3.17 21.78
N ILE A 77 -4.48 -3.50 21.55
CA ILE A 77 -5.08 -4.79 21.94
C ILE A 77 -4.37 -5.94 21.22
N ALA A 78 -4.14 -5.82 19.90
CA ALA A 78 -3.42 -6.83 19.14
C ALA A 78 -1.99 -7.07 19.68
N GLN A 79 -1.30 -5.99 20.09
CA GLN A 79 0.03 -6.09 20.71
C GLN A 79 0.00 -6.83 22.06
N ILE A 80 -1.02 -6.61 22.88
CA ILE A 80 -1.19 -7.32 24.14
C ILE A 80 -1.42 -8.82 23.89
N ASP A 81 -2.32 -9.15 22.98
CA ASP A 81 -2.61 -10.53 22.57
C ASP A 81 -1.36 -11.24 22.03
N ASP A 82 -0.57 -10.57 21.22
CA ASP A 82 0.68 -11.11 20.66
C ASP A 82 1.74 -11.31 21.77
N ALA A 83 1.84 -10.38 22.73
CA ALA A 83 2.76 -10.51 23.86
C ALA A 83 2.40 -11.72 24.74
N GLU A 84 1.13 -11.95 25.05
CA GLU A 84 0.66 -13.10 25.82
C GLU A 84 0.96 -14.43 25.11
N LYS A 85 0.74 -14.50 23.79
CA LYS A 85 1.04 -15.68 22.96
C LYS A 85 2.55 -15.98 22.90
N ASN A 86 3.38 -14.95 22.85
CA ASN A 86 4.83 -15.10 22.82
C ASN A 86 5.36 -15.69 24.14
N ILE A 87 4.77 -15.35 25.29
CA ILE A 87 5.20 -15.85 26.61
C ILE A 87 4.68 -17.27 26.86
N THR A 88 3.45 -17.57 26.42
CA THR A 88 2.82 -18.88 26.65
C THR A 88 3.35 -19.99 25.72
N GLY A 89 4.29 -19.65 24.81
CA GLY A 89 4.80 -20.62 23.83
C GLY A 89 3.73 -21.05 22.81
N GLN A 90 2.53 -20.54 22.90
CA GLN A 90 1.47 -20.74 21.94
C GLN A 90 1.73 -19.84 20.73
N HIS A 91 2.73 -20.18 19.91
CA HIS A 91 2.89 -19.61 18.57
C HIS A 91 1.67 -20.01 17.73
N GLY A 92 0.53 -19.41 18.03
CA GLY A 92 -0.68 -19.57 17.25
C GLY A 92 -0.40 -19.17 15.81
N LYS A 93 -1.09 -19.79 14.87
CA LYS A 93 -1.03 -19.38 13.47
C LYS A 93 -1.37 -17.89 13.39
N PRO A 94 -0.59 -17.04 12.65
CA PRO A 94 -0.87 -15.64 12.50
C PRO A 94 -2.32 -15.43 12.06
N ARG A 95 -3.05 -14.54 12.75
CA ARG A 95 -4.47 -14.28 12.51
C ARG A 95 -4.82 -12.82 12.74
N GLY A 96 -5.87 -12.35 12.08
CA GLY A 96 -6.38 -10.98 12.18
C GLY A 96 -6.26 -10.25 10.87
N LEU A 97 -6.67 -8.99 10.86
CA LEU A 97 -6.65 -8.12 9.68
C LEU A 97 -5.26 -7.56 9.46
N LEU A 98 -4.80 -7.61 8.21
CA LEU A 98 -3.56 -7.01 7.74
C LEU A 98 -3.88 -6.00 6.63
N ARG A 99 -3.62 -4.73 6.89
CA ARG A 99 -3.87 -3.61 5.98
C ARG A 99 -2.60 -3.25 5.22
N ILE A 100 -2.67 -3.39 3.90
CA ILE A 100 -1.53 -3.19 3.00
C ILE A 100 -1.86 -2.06 2.03
N SER A 101 -0.94 -1.11 1.83
CA SER A 101 -1.02 -0.15 0.74
C SER A 101 0.11 -0.38 -0.26
N ALA A 102 -0.21 -0.42 -1.56
CA ALA A 102 0.79 -0.63 -2.61
C ALA A 102 0.47 0.20 -3.87
N PRO A 103 1.49 0.68 -4.62
CA PRO A 103 1.26 1.35 -5.89
C PRO A 103 0.76 0.35 -6.93
N SER A 104 -0.07 0.82 -7.86
CA SER A 104 -0.74 -0.03 -8.87
C SER A 104 0.25 -0.89 -9.65
N THR A 105 1.40 -0.34 -10.02
CA THR A 105 2.45 -1.07 -10.71
C THR A 105 2.90 -2.31 -9.93
N TYR A 106 3.27 -2.16 -8.66
CA TYR A 106 3.74 -3.28 -7.85
C TYR A 106 2.59 -4.20 -7.43
N ALA A 107 1.44 -3.62 -7.08
CA ALA A 107 0.28 -4.39 -6.64
C ALA A 107 -0.13 -5.43 -7.69
N HIS A 108 -0.43 -5.01 -8.91
CA HIS A 108 -0.97 -5.91 -9.94
C HIS A 108 0.02 -6.97 -10.43
N TYR A 109 1.31 -6.65 -10.47
CA TYR A 109 2.30 -7.53 -11.13
C TYR A 109 3.21 -8.30 -10.16
N ARG A 110 3.29 -7.88 -8.89
CA ARG A 110 4.19 -8.49 -7.91
C ARG A 110 3.49 -8.96 -6.65
N LEU A 111 2.60 -8.13 -6.07
CA LEU A 111 1.95 -8.46 -4.80
C LEU A 111 0.77 -9.41 -5.00
N LEU A 112 -0.25 -8.97 -5.75
CA LEU A 112 -1.52 -9.71 -5.89
C LEU A 112 -1.34 -11.14 -6.44
N PRO A 113 -0.47 -11.40 -7.45
CA PRO A 113 -0.24 -12.76 -7.92
C PRO A 113 0.28 -13.72 -6.85
N ARG A 114 0.96 -13.21 -5.82
CA ARG A 114 1.50 -14.00 -4.71
C ARG A 114 0.51 -14.23 -3.57
N MET A 115 -0.65 -13.55 -3.57
CA MET A 115 -1.59 -13.61 -2.45
C MET A 115 -2.28 -14.96 -2.30
N ALA A 116 -2.41 -15.73 -3.37
CA ALA A 116 -2.91 -17.10 -3.28
C ALA A 116 -1.99 -17.97 -2.42
N GLU A 117 -0.68 -17.89 -2.64
CA GLU A 117 0.33 -18.59 -1.84
C GLU A 117 0.34 -18.08 -0.39
N PHE A 118 0.29 -16.75 -0.20
CA PHE A 118 0.23 -16.15 1.13
C PHE A 118 -0.97 -16.65 1.92
N LYS A 119 -2.17 -16.62 1.34
CA LYS A 119 -3.41 -17.11 1.97
C LYS A 119 -3.38 -18.59 2.26
N SER A 120 -2.73 -19.40 1.41
CA SER A 120 -2.53 -20.83 1.69
C SER A 120 -1.65 -21.07 2.92
N ARG A 121 -0.58 -20.26 3.08
CA ARG A 121 0.33 -20.36 4.25
C ARG A 121 -0.30 -19.81 5.54
N PHE A 122 -1.07 -18.71 5.40
CA PHE A 122 -1.66 -17.96 6.51
C PHE A 122 -3.18 -17.78 6.34
N PRO A 123 -3.96 -18.88 6.42
CA PRO A 123 -5.39 -18.85 6.11
C PRO A 123 -6.22 -17.97 7.04
N LEU A 124 -5.75 -17.70 8.27
CA LEU A 124 -6.44 -16.91 9.29
C LEU A 124 -6.13 -15.41 9.23
N ILE A 125 -5.25 -14.98 8.31
CA ILE A 125 -5.01 -13.56 8.07
C ILE A 125 -6.06 -13.05 7.07
N GLU A 126 -6.82 -12.06 7.47
CA GLU A 126 -7.68 -11.27 6.59
C GLU A 126 -6.84 -10.18 5.93
N LEU A 127 -7.09 -9.88 4.64
CA LEU A 127 -6.32 -8.92 3.88
C LEU A 127 -7.19 -7.75 3.46
N ASP A 128 -6.72 -6.55 3.76
CA ASP A 128 -7.28 -5.29 3.27
C ASP A 128 -6.21 -4.60 2.42
N ILE A 129 -6.36 -4.66 1.09
CA ILE A 129 -5.33 -4.20 0.15
C ILE A 129 -5.82 -2.94 -0.56
N ASN A 130 -5.18 -1.82 -0.25
CA ASN A 130 -5.41 -0.55 -0.92
C ASN A 130 -4.37 -0.33 -2.02
N ILE A 131 -4.84 -0.19 -3.25
CA ILE A 131 -4.00 0.12 -4.41
C ILE A 131 -4.02 1.63 -4.58
N ALA A 132 -2.92 2.30 -4.19
CA ALA A 132 -2.81 3.75 -4.22
C ALA A 132 -1.41 4.22 -4.60
N ASN A 133 -1.34 5.13 -5.57
CA ASN A 133 -0.08 5.71 -6.08
C ASN A 133 0.35 6.99 -5.36
N ARG A 134 -0.41 7.43 -4.35
CA ARG A 134 -0.06 8.54 -3.47
C ARG A 134 0.72 8.07 -2.25
N ASN A 135 1.41 9.00 -1.61
CA ASN A 135 1.94 8.74 -0.28
C ASN A 135 0.79 8.59 0.71
N ILE A 136 0.99 7.72 1.67
CA ILE A 136 0.05 7.47 2.77
C ILE A 136 0.68 7.92 4.08
N ASP A 137 -0.16 8.36 5.01
CA ASP A 137 0.22 8.48 6.42
C ASP A 137 -0.20 7.20 7.14
N PHE A 138 0.78 6.48 7.71
CA PHE A 138 0.54 5.21 8.41
C PHE A 138 -0.36 5.37 9.63
N VAL A 139 -0.21 6.48 10.35
CA VAL A 139 -0.94 6.74 11.59
C VAL A 139 -2.38 7.17 11.27
N GLU A 140 -2.54 8.14 10.37
CA GLU A 140 -3.86 8.68 10.05
C GLU A 140 -4.72 7.69 9.27
N GLU A 141 -4.11 6.87 8.42
CA GLU A 141 -4.83 5.96 7.51
C GLU A 141 -4.88 4.50 8.00
N GLY A 142 -4.21 4.19 9.10
CA GLY A 142 -4.28 2.89 9.77
C GLY A 142 -3.74 1.71 8.97
N TYR A 143 -2.71 1.92 8.13
CA TYR A 143 -2.03 0.83 7.42
C TYR A 143 -0.96 0.17 8.28
N ASP A 144 -0.89 -1.15 8.20
CA ASP A 144 0.13 -1.94 8.89
C ASP A 144 1.43 -2.00 8.07
N VAL A 145 1.31 -2.05 6.74
CA VAL A 145 2.42 -2.18 5.80
C VAL A 145 2.15 -1.36 4.54
N ALA A 146 3.18 -0.73 3.99
CA ALA A 146 3.10 -0.15 2.66
C ALA A 146 4.26 -0.61 1.77
N ILE A 147 3.99 -0.73 0.47
CA ILE A 147 5.03 -0.87 -0.54
C ILE A 147 5.17 0.47 -1.25
N ARG A 148 6.40 0.98 -1.34
CA ARG A 148 6.66 2.27 -1.97
C ARG A 148 7.94 2.27 -2.79
N LEU A 149 7.98 3.17 -3.75
CA LEU A 149 9.14 3.45 -4.59
C LEU A 149 10.11 4.38 -3.85
N GLY A 150 11.38 4.02 -3.83
CA GLY A 150 12.43 4.81 -3.16
C GLY A 150 12.45 4.67 -1.64
N THR A 151 13.50 5.19 -1.02
CA THR A 151 13.66 5.16 0.43
C THR A 151 12.76 6.22 1.08
N PRO A 152 11.99 5.87 2.12
CA PRO A 152 11.14 6.83 2.79
C PRO A 152 11.99 7.90 3.51
N PRO A 153 11.53 9.15 3.53
CA PRO A 153 12.21 10.22 4.29
C PRO A 153 11.99 10.09 5.81
N ASP A 154 10.99 9.32 6.26
CA ASP A 154 10.63 9.20 7.68
C ASP A 154 11.45 8.12 8.38
N SER A 155 12.26 8.53 9.36
CA SER A 155 13.09 7.64 10.18
C SER A 155 12.31 6.74 11.16
N ARG A 156 11.01 6.96 11.35
CA ARG A 156 10.14 6.13 12.19
C ARG A 156 9.66 4.86 11.49
N LEU A 157 9.98 4.71 10.21
CA LEU A 157 9.65 3.53 9.42
C LEU A 157 10.86 2.63 9.21
N VAL A 158 10.64 1.34 9.31
CA VAL A 158 11.59 0.34 8.81
C VAL A 158 11.35 0.20 7.31
N ALA A 159 12.42 0.26 6.53
CA ALA A 159 12.41 0.07 5.09
C ALA A 159 13.20 -1.21 4.73
N ARG A 160 12.50 -2.22 4.20
CA ARG A 160 13.14 -3.42 3.64
C ARG A 160 13.05 -3.38 2.12
N LYS A 161 14.20 -3.45 1.47
CA LYS A 161 14.26 -3.48 0.01
C LYS A 161 13.65 -4.80 -0.50
N LEU A 162 12.72 -4.69 -1.44
CA LEU A 162 12.09 -5.84 -2.10
C LEU A 162 12.80 -6.22 -3.39
N GLU A 163 12.98 -5.24 -4.28
CA GLU A 163 13.67 -5.44 -5.57
C GLU A 163 14.14 -4.12 -6.18
N ASP A 164 15.08 -4.20 -7.10
CA ASP A 164 15.45 -3.13 -8.02
C ASP A 164 14.72 -3.34 -9.34
N ALA A 165 13.63 -2.64 -9.56
CA ALA A 165 12.80 -2.80 -10.75
C ALA A 165 13.45 -2.15 -11.98
N ARG A 166 13.82 -2.97 -12.97
CA ARG A 166 14.44 -2.50 -14.21
C ARG A 166 13.45 -1.68 -15.04
N LEU A 167 13.90 -0.52 -15.52
CA LEU A 167 13.17 0.34 -16.43
C LEU A 167 13.62 0.13 -17.88
N GLY A 168 12.69 0.28 -18.80
CA GLY A 168 12.92 0.35 -20.24
C GLY A 168 11.92 1.29 -20.90
N VAL A 169 12.20 1.69 -22.13
CA VAL A 169 11.26 2.43 -22.98
C VAL A 169 10.60 1.46 -23.94
N TYR A 170 9.29 1.49 -24.02
CA TYR A 170 8.50 0.53 -24.78
C TYR A 170 7.49 1.23 -25.69
N ALA A 171 7.21 0.61 -26.83
CA ALA A 171 6.16 1.02 -27.77
C ALA A 171 5.56 -0.19 -28.48
N ALA A 172 4.34 -0.03 -29.00
CA ALA A 172 3.75 -1.03 -29.87
C ALA A 172 4.46 -1.10 -31.23
N PRO A 173 4.60 -2.30 -31.84
CA PRO A 173 5.16 -2.43 -33.20
C PRO A 173 4.45 -1.56 -34.24
N ALA A 174 3.13 -1.42 -34.12
CA ALA A 174 2.34 -0.58 -35.03
C ALA A 174 2.73 0.90 -34.93
N TYR A 175 3.04 1.41 -33.71
CA TYR A 175 3.55 2.76 -33.53
C TYR A 175 4.91 2.95 -34.20
N LEU A 176 5.83 1.99 -33.94
CA LEU A 176 7.20 2.05 -34.49
C LEU A 176 7.21 1.97 -36.01
N LYS A 177 6.31 1.17 -36.60
CA LYS A 177 6.16 1.10 -38.06
C LYS A 177 5.76 2.43 -38.68
N LYS A 178 4.92 3.22 -37.95
CA LYS A 178 4.41 4.51 -38.45
C LYS A 178 5.36 5.66 -38.17
N GLN A 179 5.98 5.72 -37.01
CA GLN A 179 6.76 6.86 -36.52
C GLN A 179 8.27 6.65 -36.55
N GLY A 180 8.72 5.42 -36.88
CA GLY A 180 10.12 5.02 -36.76
C GLY A 180 10.47 4.57 -35.33
N THR A 181 11.62 3.91 -35.22
CA THR A 181 12.19 3.48 -33.93
C THR A 181 13.21 4.51 -33.48
N PRO A 182 13.06 5.13 -32.29
CA PRO A 182 14.00 6.12 -31.82
C PRO A 182 15.40 5.51 -31.64
N GLN A 183 16.42 6.21 -32.10
CA GLN A 183 17.81 5.77 -32.04
C GLN A 183 18.64 6.54 -30.99
N SER A 184 18.17 7.73 -30.58
CA SER A 184 18.86 8.60 -29.65
C SER A 184 17.91 9.22 -28.65
N LEU A 185 18.46 9.72 -27.52
CA LEU A 185 17.69 10.47 -26.54
C LEU A 185 17.28 11.87 -27.03
N ASP A 186 17.99 12.42 -28.01
CA ASP A 186 17.66 13.72 -28.57
C ASP A 186 16.37 13.67 -29.40
N GLU A 187 16.07 12.54 -30.05
CA GLU A 187 14.80 12.35 -30.73
C GLU A 187 13.60 12.43 -29.77
N LEU A 188 13.78 12.00 -28.50
CA LEU A 188 12.74 12.11 -27.46
C LEU A 188 12.44 13.56 -27.04
N LYS A 189 13.39 14.48 -27.24
CA LYS A 189 13.21 15.91 -26.95
C LYS A 189 12.35 16.59 -28.00
N ASN A 190 12.26 16.01 -29.20
CA ASN A 190 11.49 16.58 -30.30
C ASN A 190 10.06 16.02 -30.33
N ARG A 191 9.10 16.84 -29.85
CA ARG A 191 7.66 16.50 -29.81
C ARG A 191 7.03 16.16 -31.16
N ARG A 192 7.67 16.55 -32.27
CA ARG A 192 7.16 16.27 -33.63
C ARG A 192 7.54 14.89 -34.11
N VAL A 193 8.56 14.28 -33.53
CA VAL A 193 9.06 12.98 -33.91
C VAL A 193 8.34 11.86 -33.15
N HIS A 194 8.32 11.96 -31.82
CA HIS A 194 7.70 10.94 -30.99
C HIS A 194 6.73 11.52 -29.94
N THR A 195 5.64 10.79 -29.71
CA THR A 195 4.73 11.04 -28.59
C THR A 195 5.24 10.32 -27.35
N LEU A 196 5.59 11.07 -26.31
CA LEU A 196 5.97 10.51 -25.02
C LEU A 196 4.75 10.46 -24.10
N LEU A 197 4.52 9.33 -23.45
CA LEU A 197 3.41 9.14 -22.52
C LEU A 197 3.90 9.47 -21.12
N ALA A 198 3.49 10.60 -20.59
CA ALA A 198 4.02 11.17 -19.35
C ALA A 198 3.10 10.88 -18.17
N PHE A 199 3.65 10.37 -17.09
CA PHE A 199 2.93 10.20 -15.83
C PHE A 199 3.09 11.44 -14.95
N VAL A 200 1.98 11.90 -14.35
CA VAL A 200 1.96 12.99 -13.38
C VAL A 200 1.99 12.41 -11.98
N LEU A 201 2.99 12.80 -11.19
CA LEU A 201 3.12 12.37 -9.80
C LEU A 201 1.99 12.96 -8.95
N PRO A 202 1.16 12.15 -8.28
CA PRO A 202 0.06 12.66 -7.45
C PRO A 202 0.53 13.55 -6.30
N SER A 203 1.73 13.30 -5.75
CA SER A 203 2.27 14.03 -4.61
C SER A 203 2.73 15.45 -4.93
N THR A 204 3.12 15.73 -6.17
CA THR A 204 3.74 17.01 -6.55
C THR A 204 3.06 17.70 -7.73
N GLY A 205 2.18 17.01 -8.46
CA GLY A 205 1.62 17.47 -9.72
C GLY A 205 2.64 17.62 -10.87
N LYS A 206 3.89 17.17 -10.67
CA LYS A 206 4.96 17.25 -11.67
C LYS A 206 5.02 15.98 -12.50
N LEU A 207 5.53 16.11 -13.73
CA LEU A 207 5.81 14.94 -14.58
C LEU A 207 6.93 14.10 -13.97
N LEU A 208 6.73 12.78 -13.96
CA LEU A 208 7.77 11.84 -13.55
C LEU A 208 8.89 11.84 -14.60
N PRO A 209 10.13 12.19 -14.24
CA PRO A 209 11.25 12.11 -15.16
C PRO A 209 11.52 10.68 -15.60
N TRP A 210 11.85 10.52 -16.88
CA TRP A 210 12.42 9.28 -17.39
C TRP A 210 13.90 9.25 -17.06
N ILE A 211 14.40 8.08 -16.68
CA ILE A 211 15.81 7.88 -16.33
C ILE A 211 16.48 6.94 -17.31
N PHE A 212 17.68 7.27 -17.73
CA PHE A 212 18.48 6.54 -18.71
C PHE A 212 19.92 6.39 -18.22
N MET A 213 20.65 5.45 -18.81
CA MET A 213 22.10 5.34 -18.64
C MET A 213 22.80 5.89 -19.88
N GLU A 214 23.75 6.81 -19.70
CA GLU A 214 24.69 7.23 -20.74
C GLU A 214 26.09 6.85 -20.28
N GLY A 215 26.58 5.74 -20.82
CA GLY A 215 27.75 5.07 -20.26
C GLY A 215 27.49 4.61 -18.82
N SER A 216 28.24 5.12 -17.85
CA SER A 216 28.07 4.79 -16.42
C SER A 216 27.27 5.83 -15.63
N LYS A 217 26.74 6.86 -16.28
CA LYS A 217 26.05 7.95 -15.62
C LYS A 217 24.54 7.89 -15.85
N PRO A 218 23.71 7.96 -14.79
CA PRO A 218 22.30 8.14 -14.94
C PRO A 218 21.99 9.57 -15.42
N ILE A 219 21.10 9.70 -16.40
CA ILE A 219 20.59 10.98 -16.87
C ILE A 219 19.08 11.00 -16.79
N GLU A 220 18.51 12.17 -16.52
CA GLU A 220 17.08 12.37 -16.45
C GLU A 220 16.57 13.17 -17.64
N LEU A 221 15.42 12.77 -18.16
CA LEU A 221 14.70 13.46 -19.20
C LEU A 221 13.26 13.65 -18.75
N THR A 222 12.85 14.90 -18.55
CA THR A 222 11.42 15.20 -18.32
C THR A 222 10.67 15.11 -19.65
N PRO A 223 9.71 14.18 -19.80
CA PRO A 223 9.01 14.00 -21.06
C PRO A 223 8.18 15.23 -21.39
N THR A 224 8.47 15.85 -22.51
CA THR A 224 7.62 16.93 -23.06
C THR A 224 6.48 16.26 -23.83
N SER A 225 5.27 16.23 -23.27
CA SER A 225 4.17 15.44 -23.83
C SER A 225 2.85 16.22 -23.93
N HIS A 226 2.06 15.85 -24.93
CA HIS A 226 0.64 16.23 -25.03
C HIS A 226 -0.30 15.19 -24.40
N VAL A 227 0.23 14.00 -24.06
CA VAL A 227 -0.53 12.92 -23.42
C VAL A 227 0.00 12.72 -22.02
N ARG A 228 -0.81 13.06 -21.03
CA ARG A 228 -0.50 12.94 -19.60
C ARG A 228 -1.46 11.97 -18.96
N VAL A 229 -0.94 11.10 -18.13
CA VAL A 229 -1.71 10.16 -17.32
C VAL A 229 -1.59 10.57 -15.86
N LEU A 230 -2.71 10.69 -15.20
CA LEU A 230 -2.81 11.06 -13.79
C LEU A 230 -3.20 9.81 -13.00
N ASP A 231 -2.89 9.82 -11.71
CA ASP A 231 -3.27 8.83 -10.71
C ASP A 231 -2.75 7.40 -10.94
N ASP A 232 -2.83 6.84 -12.16
CA ASP A 232 -2.40 5.47 -12.43
C ASP A 232 -1.34 5.39 -13.53
N PRO A 233 -0.05 5.11 -13.20
CA PRO A 233 1.02 4.98 -14.17
C PRO A 233 0.86 3.82 -15.15
N LEU A 234 0.02 2.82 -14.84
CA LEU A 234 -0.29 1.72 -15.76
C LEU A 234 -0.98 2.21 -17.03
N GLY A 235 -1.70 3.32 -16.97
CA GLY A 235 -2.30 3.96 -18.13
C GLY A 235 -1.27 4.30 -19.23
N CYS A 236 -0.02 4.64 -18.86
CA CYS A 236 1.04 4.86 -19.84
C CYS A 236 1.37 3.58 -20.62
N ALA A 237 1.43 2.44 -19.95
CA ALA A 237 1.71 1.14 -20.61
C ALA A 237 0.54 0.72 -21.52
N VAL A 238 -0.70 0.92 -21.08
CA VAL A 238 -1.91 0.67 -21.90
C VAL A 238 -1.88 1.51 -23.17
N LEU A 239 -1.62 2.81 -23.05
CA LEU A 239 -1.55 3.72 -24.21
C LEU A 239 -0.40 3.36 -25.15
N ALA A 240 0.77 2.94 -24.62
CA ALA A 240 1.87 2.47 -25.43
C ALA A 240 1.50 1.20 -26.22
N ALA A 241 0.86 0.23 -25.56
CA ALA A 241 0.38 -1.00 -26.21
C ALA A 241 -0.71 -0.72 -27.27
N SER A 242 -1.48 0.37 -27.08
CA SER A 242 -2.48 0.85 -28.04
C SER A 242 -1.90 1.73 -29.17
N ALA A 243 -0.57 1.73 -29.35
CA ALA A 243 0.15 2.47 -30.38
C ALA A 243 -0.02 4.00 -30.34
N VAL A 244 -0.25 4.59 -29.17
CA VAL A 244 -0.36 6.04 -28.99
C VAL A 244 1.01 6.71 -28.90
N GLY A 245 2.02 6.04 -28.30
CA GLY A 245 3.34 6.63 -28.10
C GLY A 245 4.32 5.70 -27.40
N LEU A 246 5.40 6.30 -26.91
CA LEU A 246 6.44 5.66 -26.12
C LEU A 246 6.15 5.81 -24.63
N ALA A 247 6.35 4.76 -23.84
CA ALA A 247 6.27 4.83 -22.38
C ALA A 247 7.55 4.28 -21.74
N GLN A 248 8.08 4.94 -20.73
CA GLN A 248 9.04 4.30 -19.83
C GLN A 248 8.26 3.59 -18.72
N THR A 249 8.49 2.28 -18.60
CA THR A 249 7.84 1.45 -17.60
C THR A 249 8.77 0.32 -17.13
N TYR A 250 8.34 -0.46 -16.16
CA TYR A 250 9.10 -1.60 -15.65
C TYR A 250 9.05 -2.76 -16.65
N SER A 251 10.19 -3.48 -16.79
CA SER A 251 10.31 -4.60 -17.73
C SER A 251 9.21 -5.65 -17.54
N TRP A 252 8.91 -6.02 -16.28
CA TRP A 252 7.90 -7.01 -15.96
C TRP A 252 6.45 -6.55 -16.28
N ILE A 253 6.18 -5.24 -16.33
CA ILE A 253 4.90 -4.74 -16.88
C ILE A 253 4.88 -4.94 -18.39
N ALA A 254 5.94 -4.53 -19.08
CA ALA A 254 6.03 -4.69 -20.55
C ALA A 254 5.96 -6.16 -20.97
N ASP A 255 6.61 -7.05 -20.22
CA ASP A 255 6.61 -8.51 -20.47
C ASP A 255 5.19 -9.09 -20.43
N SER A 256 4.29 -8.54 -19.61
CA SER A 256 2.89 -8.97 -19.53
C SER A 256 2.08 -8.68 -20.81
N TYR A 257 2.54 -7.72 -21.61
CA TYR A 257 1.95 -7.42 -22.93
C TYR A 257 2.53 -8.26 -24.07
N GLY A 258 3.55 -9.06 -23.79
CA GLY A 258 4.19 -9.92 -24.78
C GLY A 258 4.69 -9.13 -26.00
N LYS A 259 4.33 -9.58 -27.20
CA LYS A 259 4.74 -8.94 -28.45
C LYS A 259 4.07 -7.60 -28.76
N ASN A 260 3.09 -7.19 -27.96
CA ASN A 260 2.40 -5.91 -28.13
C ASN A 260 3.23 -4.71 -27.65
N LEU A 261 4.25 -4.94 -26.84
CA LEU A 261 5.24 -3.94 -26.45
C LEU A 261 6.66 -4.44 -26.77
N VAL A 262 7.41 -3.59 -27.45
CA VAL A 262 8.81 -3.84 -27.82
C VAL A 262 9.69 -2.80 -27.16
N GLU A 263 10.79 -3.24 -26.56
CA GLU A 263 11.78 -2.35 -25.97
C GLU A 263 12.60 -1.63 -27.03
N VAL A 264 12.67 -0.32 -26.91
CA VAL A 264 13.49 0.58 -27.73
C VAL A 264 14.54 1.28 -26.89
N LEU A 265 15.52 1.94 -27.51
CA LEU A 265 16.61 2.66 -26.83
C LEU A 265 17.39 1.76 -25.85
N LYS A 266 17.54 0.49 -26.17
CA LYS A 266 18.26 -0.49 -25.33
C LYS A 266 19.67 -0.06 -24.91
N PRO A 267 20.48 0.66 -25.73
CA PRO A 267 21.80 1.15 -25.32
C PRO A 267 21.75 2.11 -24.11
N PHE A 268 20.62 2.74 -23.87
CA PHE A 268 20.39 3.69 -22.77
C PHE A 268 19.60 3.05 -21.60
N ALA A 269 19.30 1.76 -21.68
CA ALA A 269 18.64 1.02 -20.60
C ALA A 269 19.62 0.71 -19.46
N GLY A 270 19.13 0.16 -18.35
CA GLY A 270 19.94 -0.27 -17.21
C GLY A 270 19.60 0.46 -15.91
N CYS A 271 18.86 1.54 -15.98
CA CYS A 271 18.33 2.16 -14.78
C CYS A 271 17.31 1.27 -14.08
N THR A 272 17.35 1.30 -12.76
CA THR A 272 16.38 0.63 -11.89
C THR A 272 15.76 1.62 -10.93
N ARG A 273 14.60 1.25 -10.39
CA ARG A 273 14.01 1.94 -9.24
C ARG A 273 13.74 0.93 -8.14
N PRO A 274 14.25 1.19 -6.91
CA PRO A 274 14.06 0.27 -5.80
C PRO A 274 12.64 0.35 -5.25
N PHE A 275 12.01 -0.79 -5.00
CA PHE A 275 10.81 -0.90 -4.19
C PHE A 275 11.15 -1.34 -2.78
N TYR A 276 10.51 -0.70 -1.81
CA TYR A 276 10.67 -0.99 -0.39
C TYR A 276 9.36 -1.39 0.25
N LEU A 277 9.44 -2.34 1.15
CA LEU A 277 8.40 -2.66 2.13
C LEU A 277 8.62 -1.77 3.34
N LEU A 278 7.61 -1.00 3.72
CA LEU A 278 7.64 -0.05 4.81
C LEU A 278 6.68 -0.48 5.90
N TYR A 279 7.10 -0.37 7.16
CA TYR A 279 6.25 -0.60 8.33
C TYR A 279 6.78 0.19 9.53
N PRO A 280 5.93 0.54 10.53
CA PRO A 280 6.37 1.29 11.71
C PRO A 280 7.47 0.57 12.50
N GLN A 281 8.44 1.35 13.00
CA GLN A 281 9.51 0.86 13.85
C GLN A 281 9.01 0.61 15.27
N ASN A 282 8.29 -0.48 15.46
CA ASN A 282 7.83 -0.91 16.78
C ASN A 282 8.76 -1.97 17.36
N ARG A 283 8.93 -1.98 18.71
CA ARG A 283 9.72 -3.02 19.41
C ARG A 283 9.20 -4.43 19.14
N HIS A 284 7.89 -4.57 18.87
CA HIS A 284 7.24 -5.84 18.57
C HIS A 284 6.38 -5.69 17.32
N LEU A 285 6.83 -6.31 16.25
CA LEU A 285 6.02 -6.49 15.03
C LEU A 285 4.89 -7.47 15.34
N SER A 286 3.66 -7.12 14.94
CA SER A 286 2.54 -8.06 15.01
C SER A 286 2.83 -9.32 14.19
N ALA A 287 2.24 -10.45 14.60
CA ALA A 287 2.45 -11.73 13.91
C ALA A 287 2.00 -11.67 12.43
N THR A 288 0.96 -10.89 12.12
CA THR A 288 0.45 -10.68 10.77
C THR A 288 1.44 -9.90 9.89
N VAL A 289 2.00 -8.80 10.43
CA VAL A 289 3.02 -8.00 9.72
C VAL A 289 4.28 -8.82 9.51
N ARG A 290 4.76 -9.53 10.53
CA ARG A 290 5.94 -10.41 10.42
C ARG A 290 5.75 -11.45 9.33
N ALA A 291 4.58 -12.12 9.31
CA ALA A 291 4.27 -13.12 8.30
C ALA A 291 4.37 -12.55 6.86
N LEU A 292 3.88 -11.34 6.61
CA LEU A 292 3.99 -10.70 5.30
C LEU A 292 5.43 -10.28 4.99
N VAL A 293 6.13 -9.69 5.96
CA VAL A 293 7.52 -9.25 5.80
C VAL A 293 8.42 -10.43 5.42
N ASP A 294 8.32 -11.54 6.15
CA ASP A 294 9.12 -12.76 5.89
C ASP A 294 8.70 -13.44 4.59
N PHE A 295 7.45 -13.32 4.18
CA PHE A 295 6.96 -13.86 2.91
C PHE A 295 7.45 -13.05 1.69
N LEU A 296 7.47 -11.71 1.78
CA LEU A 296 7.84 -10.86 0.65
C LEU A 296 9.35 -10.59 0.57
N ALA A 297 10.00 -10.45 1.71
CA ALA A 297 11.43 -10.16 1.86
C ALA A 297 12.05 -11.12 2.86
N PRO A 298 12.21 -12.42 2.53
CA PRO A 298 12.82 -13.37 3.44
C PRO A 298 14.21 -12.87 3.87
N PRO A 299 14.64 -13.16 5.12
CA PRO A 299 16.00 -12.87 5.53
C PRO A 299 16.95 -13.61 4.60
N GLY A 300 17.95 -12.86 4.06
CA GLY A 300 18.98 -13.40 3.20
C GLY A 300 19.91 -14.35 3.94
#